data_bca00386f907c965c6c507e033ff8c8a
#
_entry.id   bca00386f907c965c6c507e033ff8c8a
#
_cell.length_a   1.000
_cell.length_b   1.000
_cell.length_c   1.000
_cell.angle_alpha   90.00
_cell.angle_beta   90.00
_cell.angle_gamma   90.00
#
_symmetry.space_group_name_H-M   'P 1'
#
loop_
_entity.id
_entity.type
_entity.pdbx_description
1 polymer ?
#
loop_
_entity_poly.entity_id
_entity_poly.type
_entity_poly.pdbx_seq_one_letter_code
_entity_poly.pdbx_strand_id
1 'polypeptide(L)'
;MKAVVMPLLGADPVNHAYHYLAGNSAALPGAIYAMIAAGFGEETFFRGYLFERIGRRYGTGPWERAFAVALTSVFFGVAHYAAQGLAGAQQATITGLVFGTLYAITGRIWLIMVAHAAFDLTALWIICANLETRVAHLIFK
;
A
#
# COMPACT_ATOMS: atom_id res chain seq x y z
N MET A 1 -0.62 6.22 6.40
CA MET A 1 0.65 5.50 6.51
C MET A 1 1.82 6.46 6.43
N LYS A 2 2.05 7.18 5.30
CA LYS A 2 3.20 8.09 5.13
C LYS A 2 3.30 9.12 6.25
N ALA A 3 2.23 9.84 6.55
CA ALA A 3 2.21 10.85 7.61
C ALA A 3 2.16 10.30 9.05
N VAL A 4 1.93 9.00 9.24
CA VAL A 4 1.72 8.39 10.57
C VAL A 4 2.83 7.42 10.95
N VAL A 5 3.16 6.49 10.08
CA VAL A 5 4.12 5.40 10.36
C VAL A 5 5.53 5.76 9.90
N MET A 6 5.64 6.37 8.73
CA MET A 6 6.95 6.61 8.13
C MET A 6 7.83 7.62 8.90
N PRO A 7 7.29 8.63 9.61
CA PRO A 7 8.10 9.49 10.48
C PRO A 7 8.80 8.72 11.61
N LEU A 8 8.21 7.61 12.09
CA LEU A 8 8.87 6.71 13.07
C LEU A 8 10.14 6.07 12.52
N LEU A 9 10.24 5.97 11.20
CA LEU A 9 11.41 5.44 10.48
C LEU A 9 12.33 6.56 9.94
N GLY A 10 12.13 7.81 10.42
CA GLY A 10 12.93 8.96 10.01
C GLY A 10 12.60 9.51 8.61
N ALA A 11 11.48 9.11 8.00
CA ALA A 11 11.06 9.62 6.71
C ALA A 11 10.17 10.86 6.83
N ASP A 12 10.25 11.75 5.84
CA ASP A 12 9.38 12.92 5.73
C ASP A 12 7.90 12.49 5.68
N PRO A 13 6.99 13.12 6.44
CA PRO A 13 5.56 12.87 6.37
C PRO A 13 4.94 13.20 5.01
N VAL A 14 5.55 14.12 4.25
CA VAL A 14 5.06 14.54 2.93
C VAL A 14 5.36 13.47 1.87
N ASN A 15 4.38 13.13 1.06
CA ASN A 15 4.55 12.19 -0.06
C ASN A 15 5.00 12.95 -1.32
N HIS A 16 6.30 13.19 -1.44
CA HIS A 16 6.88 13.95 -2.56
C HIS A 16 6.53 13.37 -3.94
N ALA A 17 6.37 12.06 -4.07
CA ALA A 17 6.02 11.42 -5.33
C ALA A 17 4.63 11.81 -5.86
N TYR A 18 3.70 12.15 -4.95
CA TYR A 18 2.31 12.51 -5.29
C TYR A 18 1.94 13.93 -4.89
N HIS A 19 2.89 14.72 -4.36
CA HIS A 19 2.59 16.08 -3.86
C HIS A 19 2.11 17.04 -4.96
N TYR A 20 2.37 16.75 -6.25
CA TYR A 20 1.84 17.50 -7.38
C TYR A 20 0.30 17.47 -7.46
N LEU A 21 -0.36 16.59 -6.72
CA LEU A 21 -1.82 16.52 -6.58
C LEU A 21 -2.38 17.51 -5.56
N ALA A 22 -1.52 18.10 -4.70
CA ALA A 22 -1.95 19.04 -3.67
C ALA A 22 -2.58 20.28 -4.31
N GLY A 23 -3.87 20.52 -4.03
CA GLY A 23 -4.63 21.64 -4.61
C GLY A 23 -4.95 21.51 -6.11
N ASN A 24 -4.58 20.42 -6.78
CA ASN A 24 -4.78 20.22 -8.20
C ASN A 24 -6.10 19.47 -8.48
N SER A 25 -7.21 20.21 -8.52
CA SER A 25 -8.53 19.64 -8.76
C SER A 25 -8.69 19.04 -10.19
N ALA A 26 -7.95 19.51 -11.17
CA ALA A 26 -8.00 19.00 -12.54
C ALA A 26 -7.46 17.57 -12.64
N ALA A 27 -6.51 17.19 -11.78
CA ALA A 27 -5.93 15.85 -11.75
C ALA A 27 -6.79 14.82 -10.98
N LEU A 28 -7.76 15.27 -10.16
CA LEU A 28 -8.53 14.42 -9.26
C LEU A 28 -9.24 13.24 -9.93
N PRO A 29 -9.97 13.41 -11.05
CA PRO A 29 -10.69 12.28 -11.67
C PRO A 29 -9.72 11.16 -12.09
N GLY A 30 -8.60 11.54 -12.71
CA GLY A 30 -7.56 10.59 -13.11
C GLY A 30 -6.88 9.92 -11.91
N ALA A 31 -6.60 10.68 -10.85
CA ALA A 31 -6.00 10.16 -9.63
C ALA A 31 -6.94 9.17 -8.91
N ILE A 32 -8.23 9.49 -8.77
CA ILE A 32 -9.23 8.58 -8.19
C ILE A 32 -9.29 7.27 -8.98
N TYR A 33 -9.39 7.36 -10.30
CA TYR A 33 -9.38 6.17 -11.15
C TYR A 33 -8.12 5.33 -10.95
N ALA A 34 -6.94 5.97 -10.94
CA ALA A 34 -5.67 5.30 -10.76
C ALA A 34 -5.58 4.59 -9.40
N MET A 35 -6.03 5.21 -8.29
CA MET A 35 -6.02 4.61 -6.97
C MET A 35 -6.95 3.39 -6.88
N ILE A 36 -8.13 3.46 -7.49
CA ILE A 36 -9.04 2.31 -7.54
C ILE A 36 -8.43 1.20 -8.40
N ALA A 37 -7.93 1.53 -9.59
CA ALA A 37 -7.33 0.57 -10.50
C ALA A 37 -6.08 -0.11 -9.87
N ALA A 38 -5.25 0.65 -9.14
CA ALA A 38 -4.11 0.12 -8.39
C ALA A 38 -4.57 -0.87 -7.32
N GLY A 39 -5.50 -0.47 -6.44
CA GLY A 39 -5.99 -1.33 -5.36
C GLY A 39 -6.55 -2.67 -5.86
N PHE A 40 -7.22 -2.69 -7.00
CA PHE A 40 -7.73 -3.93 -7.60
C PHE A 40 -6.65 -4.68 -8.37
N GLY A 41 -5.88 -4.02 -9.21
CA GLY A 41 -4.88 -4.63 -10.07
C GLY A 41 -3.71 -5.23 -9.30
N GLU A 42 -3.19 -4.50 -8.33
CA GLU A 42 -2.09 -4.95 -7.49
C GLU A 42 -2.49 -6.14 -6.62
N GLU A 43 -3.66 -6.12 -6.00
CA GLU A 43 -4.14 -7.27 -5.23
C GLU A 43 -4.40 -8.49 -6.11
N THR A 44 -4.91 -8.31 -7.32
CA THR A 44 -5.07 -9.40 -8.29
C THR A 44 -3.72 -10.07 -8.59
N PHE A 45 -2.68 -9.27 -8.79
CA PHE A 45 -1.35 -9.80 -9.09
C PHE A 45 -0.67 -10.42 -7.86
N PHE A 46 -0.58 -9.66 -6.75
CA PHE A 46 0.22 -10.09 -5.60
C PHE A 46 -0.49 -11.17 -4.77
N ARG A 47 -1.82 -11.08 -4.57
CA ARG A 47 -2.59 -12.02 -3.74
C ARG A 47 -3.32 -13.05 -4.59
N GLY A 48 -3.94 -12.64 -5.68
CA GLY A 48 -4.63 -13.56 -6.58
C GLY A 48 -3.68 -14.45 -7.36
N TYR A 49 -2.61 -13.92 -7.90
CA TYR A 49 -1.70 -14.71 -8.73
C TYR A 49 -0.45 -15.19 -7.98
N LEU A 50 0.38 -14.28 -7.49
CA LEU A 50 1.70 -14.62 -6.95
C LEU A 50 1.59 -15.44 -5.65
N PHE A 51 0.76 -15.02 -4.72
CA PHE A 51 0.52 -15.74 -3.46
C PHE A 51 0.01 -17.16 -3.72
N GLU A 52 -0.96 -17.30 -4.64
CA GLU A 52 -1.50 -18.62 -5.04
C GLU A 52 -0.43 -19.50 -5.71
N ARG A 53 0.45 -18.93 -6.53
CA ARG A 53 1.55 -19.69 -7.16
C ARG A 53 2.54 -20.20 -6.14
N ILE A 54 2.88 -19.40 -5.13
CA ILE A 54 3.75 -19.80 -4.03
C ILE A 54 3.09 -20.93 -3.24
N GLY A 55 1.81 -20.79 -2.89
CA GLY A 55 1.04 -21.81 -2.18
C GLY A 55 0.98 -23.15 -2.92
N ARG A 56 0.77 -23.12 -4.25
CA ARG A 56 0.79 -24.33 -5.08
C ARG A 56 2.17 -24.99 -5.16
N ARG A 57 3.26 -24.24 -5.04
CA ARG A 57 4.64 -24.75 -5.15
C ARG A 57 5.16 -25.30 -3.82
N TYR A 58 4.85 -24.62 -2.71
CA TYR A 58 5.44 -24.90 -1.41
C TYR A 58 4.46 -25.45 -0.37
N GLY A 59 3.16 -25.35 -0.63
CA GLY A 59 2.11 -25.79 0.29
C GLY A 59 1.31 -24.63 0.87
N THR A 60 0.28 -24.96 1.67
CA THR A 60 -0.68 -24.02 2.24
C THR A 60 -0.78 -24.09 3.77
N GLY A 61 0.20 -24.71 4.42
CA GLY A 61 0.33 -24.75 5.88
C GLY A 61 0.62 -23.37 6.46
N PRO A 62 0.62 -23.23 7.79
CA PRO A 62 0.83 -21.94 8.46
C PRO A 62 2.18 -21.28 8.09
N TRP A 63 3.24 -22.05 8.02
CA TRP A 63 4.58 -21.55 7.69
C TRP A 63 4.72 -21.15 6.22
N GLU A 64 4.14 -21.94 5.32
CA GLU A 64 4.12 -21.66 3.88
C GLU A 64 3.31 -20.40 3.58
N ARG A 65 2.19 -20.20 4.28
CA ARG A 65 1.42 -18.95 4.18
C ARG A 65 2.21 -17.75 4.70
N ALA A 66 2.87 -17.89 5.86
CA ALA A 66 3.73 -16.83 6.39
C ALA A 66 4.87 -16.48 5.43
N PHE A 67 5.50 -17.48 4.83
CA PHE A 67 6.52 -17.29 3.78
C PHE A 67 5.93 -16.58 2.56
N ALA A 68 4.76 -16.99 2.07
CA ALA A 68 4.10 -16.33 0.94
C ALA A 68 3.77 -14.87 1.25
N VAL A 69 3.27 -14.57 2.46
CA VAL A 69 3.03 -13.19 2.92
C VAL A 69 4.32 -12.38 2.89
N ALA A 70 5.40 -12.89 3.50
CA ALA A 70 6.67 -12.17 3.57
C ALA A 70 7.24 -11.91 2.16
N LEU A 71 7.29 -12.94 1.32
CA LEU A 71 7.87 -12.85 -0.02
C LEU A 71 7.08 -11.89 -0.93
N THR A 72 5.74 -12.02 -0.95
CA THR A 72 4.90 -11.12 -1.77
C THR A 72 4.94 -9.68 -1.27
N SER A 73 5.11 -9.45 0.04
CA SER A 73 5.24 -8.11 0.61
C SER A 73 6.57 -7.44 0.25
N VAL A 74 7.66 -8.20 0.26
CA VAL A 74 8.96 -7.70 -0.20
C VAL A 74 8.92 -7.34 -1.68
N PHE A 75 8.34 -8.21 -2.53
CA PHE A 75 8.17 -7.89 -3.96
C PHE A 75 7.28 -6.67 -4.18
N PHE A 76 6.22 -6.52 -3.39
CA PHE A 76 5.35 -5.35 -3.43
C PHE A 76 6.13 -4.07 -3.10
N GLY A 77 6.97 -4.09 -2.06
CA GLY A 77 7.85 -2.97 -1.71
C GLY A 77 8.86 -2.65 -2.81
N VAL A 78 9.52 -3.66 -3.37
CA VAL A 78 10.51 -3.48 -4.46
C VAL A 78 9.85 -2.86 -5.69
N ALA A 79 8.63 -3.27 -6.04
CA ALA A 79 7.89 -2.70 -7.17
C ALA A 79 7.62 -1.18 -6.99
N HIS A 80 7.51 -0.70 -5.76
CA HIS A 80 7.28 0.72 -5.46
C HIS A 80 8.56 1.56 -5.40
N TYR A 81 9.73 0.92 -5.33
CA TYR A 81 11.00 1.64 -5.15
C TYR A 81 11.30 2.64 -6.27
N ALA A 82 11.09 2.25 -7.53
CA ALA A 82 11.43 3.09 -8.67
C ALA A 82 10.62 4.40 -8.71
N ALA A 83 9.35 4.37 -8.30
CA ALA A 83 8.45 5.53 -8.34
C ALA A 83 8.47 6.35 -7.05
N GLN A 84 8.71 5.72 -5.89
CA GLN A 84 8.51 6.32 -4.57
C GLN A 84 9.74 6.31 -3.67
N GLY A 85 10.88 5.79 -4.16
CA GLY A 85 12.13 5.69 -3.42
C GLY A 85 12.06 4.72 -2.23
N LEU A 86 13.07 4.79 -1.35
CA LEU A 86 13.20 3.87 -0.22
C LEU A 86 12.01 3.97 0.75
N ALA A 87 11.57 5.19 1.06
CA ALA A 87 10.44 5.39 1.97
C ALA A 87 9.13 4.80 1.42
N GLY A 88 8.89 4.92 0.10
CA GLY A 88 7.76 4.29 -0.56
C GLY A 88 7.85 2.76 -0.56
N ALA A 89 9.02 2.21 -0.83
CA ALA A 89 9.27 0.77 -0.76
C ALA A 89 9.02 0.20 0.64
N GLN A 90 9.51 0.88 1.68
CA GLN A 90 9.26 0.49 3.08
C GLN A 90 7.77 0.55 3.42
N GLN A 91 7.10 1.65 3.06
CA GLN A 91 5.66 1.79 3.25
C GLN A 91 4.87 0.68 2.56
N ALA A 92 5.18 0.41 1.29
CA ALA A 92 4.53 -0.63 0.51
C ALA A 92 4.79 -2.03 1.11
N THR A 93 6.01 -2.32 1.58
CA THR A 93 6.31 -3.58 2.27
C THR A 93 5.44 -3.76 3.51
N ILE A 94 5.33 -2.73 4.36
CA ILE A 94 4.48 -2.78 5.57
C ILE A 94 3.01 -2.96 5.20
N THR A 95 2.50 -2.22 4.23
CA THR A 95 1.14 -2.36 3.73
C THR A 95 0.91 -3.75 3.14
N GLY A 96 1.91 -4.24 2.41
CA GLY A 96 1.96 -5.59 1.87
C GLY A 96 1.82 -6.67 2.93
N LEU A 97 2.54 -6.54 4.05
CA LEU A 97 2.44 -7.46 5.18
C LEU A 97 1.03 -7.46 5.79
N VAL A 98 0.43 -6.27 5.97
CA VAL A 98 -0.93 -6.14 6.52
C VAL A 98 -1.95 -6.80 5.60
N PHE A 99 -2.00 -6.42 4.33
CA PHE A 99 -2.97 -6.97 3.38
C PHE A 99 -2.71 -8.45 3.06
N GLY A 100 -1.45 -8.86 2.96
CA GLY A 100 -1.07 -10.26 2.78
C GLY A 100 -1.51 -11.14 3.96
N THR A 101 -1.34 -10.65 5.20
CA THR A 101 -1.80 -11.36 6.39
C THR A 101 -3.33 -11.45 6.44
N LEU A 102 -4.03 -10.35 6.16
CA LEU A 102 -5.48 -10.37 6.08
C LEU A 102 -5.99 -11.34 5.02
N TYR A 103 -5.33 -11.39 3.86
CA TYR A 103 -5.66 -12.37 2.83
C TYR A 103 -5.37 -13.81 3.27
N ALA A 104 -4.22 -14.07 3.87
CA ALA A 104 -3.85 -15.40 4.36
C ALA A 104 -4.83 -15.95 5.40
N ILE A 105 -5.44 -15.07 6.21
CA ILE A 105 -6.42 -15.43 7.24
C ILE A 105 -7.82 -15.58 6.64
N THR A 106 -8.24 -14.66 5.78
CA THR A 106 -9.64 -14.57 5.31
C THR A 106 -9.91 -15.30 4.02
N GLY A 107 -8.91 -15.46 3.14
CA GLY A 107 -9.06 -15.97 1.78
C GLY A 107 -9.91 -15.09 0.86
N ARG A 108 -10.28 -13.87 1.29
CA ARG A 108 -11.24 -13.01 0.60
C ARG A 108 -10.53 -11.89 -0.15
N ILE A 109 -10.15 -12.14 -1.39
CA ILE A 109 -9.40 -11.16 -2.21
C ILE A 109 -10.16 -9.85 -2.42
N TRP A 110 -11.47 -9.90 -2.66
CA TRP A 110 -12.28 -8.70 -2.88
C TRP A 110 -12.27 -7.76 -1.68
N LEU A 111 -12.21 -8.30 -0.45
CA LEU A 111 -12.11 -7.51 0.78
C LEU A 111 -10.81 -6.70 0.80
N ILE A 112 -9.70 -7.33 0.40
CA ILE A 112 -8.39 -6.68 0.37
C ILE A 112 -8.33 -5.64 -0.75
N MET A 113 -8.90 -5.93 -1.93
CA MET A 113 -9.01 -4.97 -3.04
C MET A 113 -9.74 -3.69 -2.61
N VAL A 114 -10.89 -3.83 -1.97
CA VAL A 114 -11.67 -2.68 -1.49
C VAL A 114 -10.93 -1.94 -0.37
N ALA A 115 -10.32 -2.67 0.57
CA ALA A 115 -9.54 -2.05 1.64
C ALA A 115 -8.33 -1.28 1.10
N HIS A 116 -7.65 -1.81 0.08
CA HIS A 116 -6.52 -1.16 -0.56
C HIS A 116 -6.95 0.11 -1.30
N ALA A 117 -7.97 0.01 -2.15
CA ALA A 117 -8.49 1.18 -2.84
C ALA A 117 -8.96 2.28 -1.85
N ALA A 118 -9.63 1.90 -0.75
CA ALA A 118 -10.03 2.86 0.28
C ALA A 118 -8.83 3.49 1.00
N PHE A 119 -7.78 2.71 1.26
CA PHE A 119 -6.53 3.21 1.83
C PHE A 119 -5.88 4.25 0.91
N ASP A 120 -5.78 3.96 -0.39
CA ASP A 120 -5.19 4.86 -1.38
C ASP A 120 -6.03 6.13 -1.59
N LEU A 121 -7.35 6.01 -1.65
CA LEU A 121 -8.26 7.16 -1.74
C LEU A 121 -8.17 8.05 -0.48
N THR A 122 -7.96 7.46 0.69
CA THR A 122 -7.73 8.21 1.93
C THR A 122 -6.40 8.98 1.86
N ALA A 123 -5.34 8.32 1.37
CA ALA A 123 -4.05 8.97 1.16
C ALA A 123 -4.15 10.11 0.13
N LEU A 124 -4.84 9.88 -0.99
CA LEU A 124 -5.10 10.89 -2.00
C LEU A 124 -5.83 12.11 -1.42
N TRP A 125 -6.86 11.88 -0.61
CA TRP A 125 -7.59 12.97 0.05
C TRP A 125 -6.70 13.81 0.97
N ILE A 126 -5.85 13.17 1.80
CA ILE A 126 -4.91 13.84 2.70
C ILE A 126 -3.92 14.70 1.90
N ILE A 127 -3.39 14.16 0.78
CA ILE A 127 -2.45 14.88 -0.09
C ILE A 127 -3.14 16.07 -0.76
N CYS A 128 -4.30 15.86 -1.39
CA CYS A 128 -5.02 16.92 -2.10
C CYS A 128 -5.46 18.06 -1.19
N ALA A 129 -5.82 17.74 0.06
CA ALA A 129 -6.16 18.73 1.08
C ALA A 129 -4.93 19.37 1.77
N ASN A 130 -3.70 18.97 1.39
CA ASN A 130 -2.44 19.44 1.99
C ASN A 130 -2.40 19.24 3.52
N LEU A 131 -2.90 18.11 3.99
CA LEU A 131 -3.05 17.78 5.41
C LEU A 131 -1.93 16.90 5.96
N GLU A 132 -0.96 16.48 5.14
CA GLU A 132 0.07 15.48 5.50
C GLU A 132 0.83 15.89 6.77
N THR A 133 1.35 17.13 6.82
CA THR A 133 2.06 17.65 7.98
C THR A 133 1.16 17.81 9.21
N ARG A 134 -0.10 18.24 9.02
CA ARG A 134 -1.05 18.36 10.13
C ARG A 134 -1.37 17.00 10.75
N VAL A 135 -1.58 15.97 9.92
CA VAL A 135 -1.82 14.60 10.39
C VAL A 135 -0.61 14.07 11.15
N ALA A 136 0.60 14.35 10.66
CA ALA A 136 1.82 13.97 11.38
C ALA A 136 1.93 14.65 12.74
N HIS A 137 1.67 15.96 12.84
CA HIS A 137 1.71 16.72 14.09
C HIS A 137 0.64 16.35 15.12
N LEU A 138 -0.44 15.66 14.73
CA LEU A 138 -1.40 15.11 15.71
C LEU A 138 -0.81 13.96 16.53
N ILE A 139 0.22 13.28 15.98
CA ILE A 139 0.82 12.07 16.55
C ILE A 139 2.22 12.38 17.10
N PHE A 140 2.99 13.16 16.35
CA PHE A 140 4.36 13.55 16.69
C PHE A 140 4.37 15.04 17.07
N LYS A 141 4.32 15.33 18.36
CA LYS A 141 4.49 16.68 18.92
C LYS A 141 5.96 17.05 19.03
#